data_151beaa2d1f504a92224d5147603fbad
#
_entry.id   151beaa2d1f504a92224d5147603fbad
#
_cell.length_a   1.000
_cell.length_b   1.000
_cell.length_c   1.000
_cell.angle_alpha   90.00
_cell.angle_beta   90.00
_cell.angle_gamma   90.00
#
_symmetry.space_group_name_H-M   'P 1'
#
loop_
_entity.id
_entity.type
_entity.pdbx_description
1 polymer ?
#
loop_
_entity_poly.entity_id
_entity_poly.type
_entity_poly.pdbx_seq_one_letter_code
_entity_poly.pdbx_strand_id
1 'polypeptide(L)'
;GFGWNKGGDQPTISQGLSGATTSSNYARSNADSRYFNTAFTSSVDNPATHTSCKDLLNVNEMTWYAAKGDPRWDNDELWTTMGHLYKGGMWFKKEAYISNYDSSTASDGADWRTEGKSNHWPVLKTLPSSTDAGKYFYLPALGYYYSGYLKHCGMYGYYWSSSAYPKDMINAYGLSFSSTSILVYGNTCFRYNGFRVKAFE
;
A
#
# COMPACT_ATOMS: atom_id res chain seq x y z
N GLY A 1 22.06 -1.78 17.53
CA GLY A 1 22.65 -1.39 16.28
C GLY A 1 21.84 -1.85 15.10
N PHE A 2 21.81 -1.09 14.06
CA PHE A 2 21.18 -1.49 12.83
C PHE A 2 22.07 -2.44 12.07
N GLY A 3 21.52 -3.52 11.56
CA GLY A 3 22.23 -4.45 10.69
C GLY A 3 21.35 -4.81 9.50
N TRP A 4 21.99 -5.23 8.42
CA TRP A 4 21.26 -5.81 7.31
C TRP A 4 20.53 -7.06 7.78
N ASN A 5 19.29 -7.19 7.35
CA ASN A 5 18.64 -8.46 7.48
C ASN A 5 19.27 -9.44 6.50
N LYS A 6 19.79 -10.52 7.02
CA LYS A 6 20.54 -11.52 6.25
C LYS A 6 19.66 -12.55 5.55
N GLY A 7 18.41 -12.22 5.24
CA GLY A 7 17.52 -13.15 4.59
C GLY A 7 17.05 -14.31 5.48
N GLY A 8 17.24 -14.17 6.75
CA GLY A 8 16.71 -15.07 7.74
C GLY A 8 15.39 -14.58 8.30
N ASP A 9 15.23 -14.78 9.58
CA ASP A 9 14.05 -14.37 10.30
C ASP A 9 13.91 -12.86 10.30
N GLN A 10 12.88 -12.41 9.66
CA GLN A 10 12.48 -11.01 9.74
C GLN A 10 12.03 -10.71 11.16
N PRO A 11 12.32 -9.50 11.68
CA PRO A 11 11.76 -9.09 12.95
C PRO A 11 10.25 -9.12 12.82
N THR A 12 9.64 -10.04 13.50
CA THR A 12 8.18 -10.11 13.59
C THR A 12 7.75 -9.49 14.88
N ILE A 13 6.59 -8.85 14.87
CA ILE A 13 5.92 -8.63 16.13
C ILE A 13 5.65 -10.02 16.67
N SER A 14 6.14 -10.30 17.86
CA SER A 14 5.93 -11.57 18.51
C SER A 14 4.43 -11.81 18.68
N GLN A 15 3.92 -12.70 17.91
CA GLN A 15 2.51 -12.92 17.89
C GLN A 15 2.15 -14.18 18.50
N GLY A 16 3.09 -14.83 18.85
CA GLY A 16 2.93 -16.09 19.42
C GLY A 16 1.80 -16.80 18.74
N LEU A 17 1.84 -17.24 17.67
CA LEU A 17 0.97 -18.25 17.34
C LEU A 17 0.45 -18.29 15.96
N SER A 18 0.64 -19.41 15.38
CA SER A 18 -0.06 -19.80 14.16
C SER A 18 -1.55 -19.46 14.27
N GLY A 19 -2.05 -18.82 13.27
CA GLY A 19 -3.43 -18.43 13.25
C GLY A 19 -3.75 -17.22 14.07
N ALA A 20 -2.84 -16.31 14.13
CA ALA A 20 -2.91 -14.95 14.65
C ALA A 20 -4.28 -14.37 15.05
N THR A 21 -5.35 -15.15 14.99
CA THR A 21 -6.68 -14.79 15.49
C THR A 21 -6.72 -14.47 16.97
N THR A 22 -5.68 -14.88 17.71
CA THR A 22 -5.55 -14.62 19.14
C THR A 22 -4.55 -13.51 19.45
N SER A 23 -3.73 -13.07 18.50
CA SER A 23 -2.74 -12.03 18.75
C SER A 23 -3.39 -10.65 18.81
N SER A 24 -2.99 -9.85 19.82
CA SER A 24 -3.36 -8.43 19.92
C SER A 24 -2.54 -7.54 18.96
N ASN A 25 -1.53 -8.09 18.28
CA ASN A 25 -0.58 -7.34 17.49
C ASN A 25 -1.11 -6.92 16.11
N TYR A 26 -2.26 -7.42 15.69
CA TYR A 26 -2.92 -6.99 14.46
C TYR A 26 -4.44 -6.94 14.63
N ALA A 27 -5.10 -6.22 13.73
CA ALA A 27 -6.54 -6.08 13.74
C ALA A 27 -7.21 -7.41 13.42
N ARG A 28 -8.12 -7.86 14.29
CA ARG A 28 -8.82 -9.15 14.16
C ARG A 28 -10.25 -9.02 13.67
N SER A 29 -10.82 -7.86 13.83
CA SER A 29 -12.21 -7.60 13.48
C SER A 29 -12.45 -6.12 13.21
N ASN A 30 -13.60 -5.82 12.66
CA ASN A 30 -14.07 -4.47 12.41
C ASN A 30 -14.27 -3.60 13.68
N ALA A 31 -14.19 -4.17 14.86
CA ALA A 31 -14.18 -3.42 16.12
C ALA A 31 -12.80 -2.82 16.46
N ASP A 32 -11.73 -3.31 15.85
CA ASP A 32 -10.38 -2.79 16.07
C ASP A 32 -10.15 -1.54 15.21
N SER A 33 -9.71 -0.44 15.82
CA SER A 33 -9.47 0.84 15.13
C SER A 33 -8.40 0.77 14.03
N ARG A 34 -7.62 -0.28 13.99
CA ARG A 34 -6.64 -0.56 12.92
C ARG A 34 -7.25 -1.31 11.74
N TYR A 35 -8.49 -1.78 11.86
CA TYR A 35 -9.21 -2.43 10.78
C TYR A 35 -9.66 -1.39 9.76
N PHE A 36 -9.98 -1.85 8.54
CA PHE A 36 -10.34 -0.95 7.45
C PHE A 36 -11.68 -0.22 7.70
N ASN A 37 -12.69 -0.93 8.19
CA ASN A 37 -14.03 -0.38 8.32
C ASN A 37 -14.77 -0.96 9.52
N THR A 38 -15.65 -0.17 10.14
CA THR A 38 -16.56 -0.63 11.18
C THR A 38 -17.70 -1.49 10.64
N ALA A 39 -18.16 -1.23 9.41
CA ALA A 39 -19.14 -2.04 8.71
C ALA A 39 -18.46 -3.07 7.82
N PHE A 40 -18.89 -4.32 7.93
CA PHE A 40 -18.39 -5.41 7.09
C PHE A 40 -19.29 -5.58 5.87
N THR A 41 -19.24 -4.58 4.99
CA THR A 41 -20.08 -4.51 3.79
C THR A 41 -19.23 -4.21 2.55
N SER A 42 -19.74 -4.61 1.39
CA SER A 42 -19.18 -4.24 0.10
C SER A 42 -20.05 -3.15 -0.50
N SER A 43 -19.52 -2.02 -0.80
CA SER A 43 -20.09 -1.04 -1.72
C SER A 43 -19.21 0.20 -1.79
N VAL A 44 -19.45 1.00 -2.81
CA VAL A 44 -18.83 2.31 -2.94
C VAL A 44 -19.18 3.24 -1.75
N ASP A 45 -20.35 3.03 -1.16
CA ASP A 45 -20.85 3.79 -0.04
C ASP A 45 -20.25 3.38 1.33
N ASN A 46 -19.38 2.39 1.32
CA ASN A 46 -18.70 1.90 2.53
C ASN A 46 -17.17 2.04 2.42
N PRO A 47 -16.65 3.26 2.27
CA PRO A 47 -15.21 3.51 2.33
C PRO A 47 -14.67 3.22 3.74
N ALA A 48 -13.37 3.35 3.91
CA ALA A 48 -12.75 3.22 5.22
C ALA A 48 -13.36 4.22 6.23
N THR A 49 -13.68 3.74 7.42
CA THR A 49 -14.26 4.57 8.49
C THR A 49 -13.32 4.76 9.67
N HIS A 50 -12.38 3.85 9.87
CA HIS A 50 -11.38 4.01 10.93
C HIS A 50 -10.32 5.04 10.55
N THR A 51 -9.84 5.78 11.55
CA THR A 51 -8.84 6.84 11.38
C THR A 51 -7.54 6.39 10.73
N SER A 52 -7.22 5.11 10.80
CA SER A 52 -6.05 4.55 10.14
C SER A 52 -6.12 4.60 8.61
N CYS A 53 -7.31 4.50 8.03
CA CYS A 53 -7.48 4.38 6.57
C CYS A 53 -8.40 5.43 5.95
N LYS A 54 -9.28 6.08 6.71
CA LYS A 54 -10.33 6.96 6.16
C LYS A 54 -9.80 8.17 5.37
N ASP A 55 -8.65 8.67 5.76
CA ASP A 55 -8.04 9.86 5.17
C ASP A 55 -6.91 9.52 4.16
N LEU A 56 -6.83 8.26 3.74
CA LEU A 56 -5.92 7.84 2.67
C LEU A 56 -6.50 8.17 1.30
N LEU A 57 -5.62 8.13 0.30
CA LEU A 57 -6.05 8.22 -1.10
C LEU A 57 -7.14 7.18 -1.40
N ASN A 58 -8.14 7.57 -2.18
CA ASN A 58 -9.09 6.62 -2.74
C ASN A 58 -8.46 5.82 -3.90
N VAL A 59 -9.14 4.80 -4.39
CA VAL A 59 -8.62 3.96 -5.46
C VAL A 59 -8.39 4.72 -6.77
N ASN A 60 -9.23 5.68 -7.10
CA ASN A 60 -9.07 6.47 -8.33
C ASN A 60 -7.76 7.26 -8.28
N GLU A 61 -7.49 7.93 -7.16
CA GLU A 61 -6.25 8.65 -6.92
C GLU A 61 -5.03 7.74 -7.04
N MET A 62 -5.07 6.55 -6.45
CA MET A 62 -3.97 5.58 -6.55
C MET A 62 -3.64 5.18 -7.98
N THR A 63 -4.64 5.13 -8.88
CA THR A 63 -4.38 4.83 -10.30
C THR A 63 -3.58 5.92 -11.00
N TRP A 64 -3.73 7.19 -10.60
CA TRP A 64 -2.93 8.29 -11.15
C TRP A 64 -1.47 8.16 -10.78
N TYR A 65 -1.16 7.85 -9.53
CA TYR A 65 0.22 7.59 -9.11
C TYR A 65 0.81 6.38 -9.84
N ALA A 66 0.04 5.31 -10.00
CA ALA A 66 0.49 4.12 -10.71
C ALA A 66 0.71 4.35 -12.21
N ALA A 67 -0.20 5.05 -12.88
CA ALA A 67 -0.20 5.21 -14.34
C ALA A 67 0.57 6.44 -14.82
N LYS A 68 0.56 7.54 -14.05
CA LYS A 68 1.08 8.86 -14.44
C LYS A 68 2.10 9.44 -13.45
N GLY A 69 2.24 8.80 -12.28
CA GLY A 69 3.21 9.19 -11.25
C GLY A 69 4.65 8.80 -11.58
N ASP A 70 4.92 8.31 -12.78
CA ASP A 70 6.27 7.93 -13.24
C ASP A 70 7.02 7.05 -12.23
N PRO A 71 6.47 5.88 -11.87
CA PRO A 71 7.02 5.05 -10.80
C PRO A 71 8.41 4.52 -11.13
N ARG A 72 9.37 4.73 -10.21
CA ARG A 72 10.76 4.39 -10.39
C ARG A 72 11.28 3.58 -9.22
N TRP A 73 11.66 2.34 -9.47
CA TRP A 73 12.19 1.45 -8.44
C TRP A 73 13.62 1.83 -8.07
N ASP A 74 13.86 1.96 -6.78
CA ASP A 74 15.18 2.17 -6.19
C ASP A 74 15.59 0.95 -5.37
N ASN A 75 16.71 0.31 -5.76
CA ASN A 75 17.26 -0.84 -5.05
C ASN A 75 18.12 -0.46 -3.84
N ASP A 76 18.54 0.79 -3.75
CA ASP A 76 19.65 1.17 -2.89
C ASP A 76 19.26 2.16 -1.81
N GLU A 77 18.12 2.88 -1.96
CA GLU A 77 17.63 3.77 -0.91
C GLU A 77 17.38 3.01 0.38
N LEU A 78 18.04 3.47 1.44
CA LEU A 78 18.06 2.83 2.74
C LEU A 78 16.94 3.36 3.63
N TRP A 79 16.29 2.45 4.32
CA TRP A 79 15.28 2.79 5.32
C TRP A 79 15.26 1.76 6.45
N THR A 80 14.65 2.11 7.57
CA THR A 80 14.61 1.26 8.76
C THR A 80 13.19 0.97 9.19
N THR A 81 12.98 -0.25 9.67
CA THR A 81 11.77 -0.64 10.37
C THR A 81 12.10 -1.66 11.44
N MET A 82 11.43 -1.58 12.59
CA MET A 82 11.59 -2.51 13.70
C MET A 82 13.05 -2.73 14.14
N GLY A 83 13.88 -1.69 14.04
CA GLY A 83 15.30 -1.77 14.43
C GLY A 83 16.23 -2.41 13.40
N HIS A 84 15.76 -2.74 12.22
CA HIS A 84 16.55 -3.33 11.14
C HIS A 84 16.65 -2.38 9.95
N LEU A 85 17.78 -2.45 9.25
CA LEU A 85 18.07 -1.70 8.04
C LEU A 85 17.66 -2.52 6.82
N TYR A 86 16.90 -1.90 5.94
CA TYR A 86 16.44 -2.45 4.68
C TYR A 86 16.76 -1.51 3.53
N LYS A 87 16.54 -1.99 2.32
CA LYS A 87 16.57 -1.21 1.09
C LYS A 87 15.45 -1.64 0.14
N GLY A 88 15.24 -0.81 -0.87
CA GLY A 88 14.25 -1.04 -1.90
C GLY A 88 12.94 -0.30 -1.64
N GLY A 89 12.45 0.33 -2.69
CA GLY A 89 11.20 1.06 -2.68
C GLY A 89 10.94 1.77 -4.00
N MET A 90 9.97 2.65 -3.99
CA MET A 90 9.47 3.28 -5.19
C MET A 90 9.41 4.80 -5.03
N TRP A 91 9.97 5.50 -6.00
CA TRP A 91 9.78 6.92 -6.19
C TRP A 91 8.55 7.18 -7.08
N PHE A 92 7.72 8.12 -6.66
CA PHE A 92 6.55 8.59 -7.40
C PHE A 92 6.60 10.10 -7.53
N LYS A 93 6.13 10.64 -8.64
CA LYS A 93 5.86 12.07 -8.72
C LYS A 93 4.83 12.48 -7.69
N LYS A 94 5.04 13.65 -7.10
CA LYS A 94 4.04 14.31 -6.27
C LYS A 94 2.84 14.71 -7.11
N GLU A 95 1.68 14.79 -6.49
CA GLU A 95 0.41 15.16 -7.14
C GLU A 95 0.54 16.37 -8.05
N ALA A 96 1.17 17.43 -7.56
CA ALA A 96 1.37 18.68 -8.30
C ALA A 96 2.10 18.52 -9.65
N TYR A 97 2.76 17.38 -9.88
CA TYR A 97 3.48 17.06 -11.11
C TYR A 97 2.82 15.93 -11.92
N ILE A 98 1.62 15.51 -11.54
CA ILE A 98 0.81 14.54 -12.29
C ILE A 98 -0.20 15.33 -13.13
N SER A 99 0.00 15.35 -14.44
CA SER A 99 -0.90 16.07 -15.34
C SER A 99 -2.31 15.49 -15.36
N ASN A 100 -3.32 16.34 -15.31
CA ASN A 100 -4.73 15.99 -15.34
C ASN A 100 -5.17 15.10 -14.16
N TYR A 101 -4.49 15.21 -13.03
CA TYR A 101 -4.90 14.49 -11.82
C TYR A 101 -6.34 14.85 -11.42
N ASP A 102 -7.12 13.82 -11.16
CA ASP A 102 -8.51 13.93 -10.71
C ASP A 102 -8.80 12.90 -9.63
N SER A 103 -9.20 13.33 -8.47
CA SER A 103 -9.52 12.45 -7.33
C SER A 103 -10.85 11.71 -7.50
N SER A 104 -11.72 12.19 -8.39
CA SER A 104 -13.06 11.63 -8.59
C SER A 104 -13.10 10.49 -9.61
N THR A 105 -12.16 10.46 -10.56
CA THR A 105 -12.04 9.43 -11.59
C THR A 105 -10.64 8.83 -11.64
N ALA A 106 -10.56 7.57 -12.00
CA ALA A 106 -9.28 6.89 -12.21
C ALA A 106 -8.59 7.40 -13.48
N SER A 107 -7.32 7.08 -13.63
CA SER A 107 -6.48 7.50 -14.76
C SER A 107 -6.95 6.98 -16.13
N ASP A 108 -7.90 6.06 -16.18
CA ASP A 108 -8.59 5.55 -17.37
C ASP A 108 -9.97 6.20 -17.59
N GLY A 109 -10.34 7.18 -16.77
CA GLY A 109 -11.62 7.91 -16.86
C GLY A 109 -12.81 7.22 -16.19
N ALA A 110 -12.61 6.05 -15.59
CA ALA A 110 -13.67 5.31 -14.90
C ALA A 110 -13.69 5.61 -13.40
N ASP A 111 -14.78 5.29 -12.72
CA ASP A 111 -14.80 5.26 -11.26
C ASP A 111 -14.61 3.81 -10.74
N TRP A 112 -13.40 3.50 -10.33
CA TRP A 112 -13.05 2.17 -9.87
C TRP A 112 -13.73 1.78 -8.55
N ARG A 113 -14.22 2.77 -7.79
CA ARG A 113 -15.00 2.51 -6.58
C ARG A 113 -16.29 1.76 -6.88
N THR A 114 -16.86 1.95 -8.08
CA THR A 114 -18.10 1.29 -8.53
C THR A 114 -17.83 0.06 -9.39
N GLU A 115 -16.80 0.10 -10.23
CA GLU A 115 -16.59 -0.92 -11.24
C GLU A 115 -15.82 -2.15 -10.76
N GLY A 116 -15.06 -2.04 -9.69
CA GLY A 116 -14.27 -3.16 -9.17
C GLY A 116 -13.18 -3.62 -10.14
N LYS A 117 -12.50 -2.66 -10.75
CA LYS A 117 -11.36 -2.89 -11.65
C LYS A 117 -10.10 -3.18 -10.88
N SER A 118 -9.13 -3.75 -11.59
CA SER A 118 -7.74 -3.90 -11.17
C SER A 118 -6.84 -3.77 -12.39
N ASN A 119 -5.66 -3.20 -12.21
CA ASN A 119 -4.68 -3.10 -13.29
C ASN A 119 -3.26 -3.08 -12.74
N HIS A 120 -2.29 -3.30 -13.63
CA HIS A 120 -0.88 -3.19 -13.33
C HIS A 120 -0.17 -2.33 -14.39
N TRP A 121 0.92 -1.70 -13.96
CA TRP A 121 1.75 -0.85 -14.82
C TRP A 121 3.22 -1.23 -14.65
N PRO A 122 4.03 -1.03 -15.70
CA PRO A 122 5.47 -1.21 -15.60
C PRO A 122 6.10 -0.14 -14.72
N VAL A 123 7.29 -0.43 -14.20
CA VAL A 123 8.11 0.50 -13.44
C VAL A 123 9.42 0.76 -14.14
N LEU A 124 9.98 1.95 -13.99
CA LEU A 124 11.30 2.29 -14.46
C LEU A 124 12.35 1.99 -13.38
N LYS A 125 13.56 1.68 -13.82
CA LYS A 125 14.71 1.46 -12.91
C LYS A 125 15.71 2.62 -12.93
N THR A 126 15.52 3.58 -13.82
CA THR A 126 16.33 4.80 -13.86
C THR A 126 15.77 5.78 -12.85
N LEU A 127 16.54 6.13 -11.85
CA LEU A 127 16.12 7.08 -10.81
C LEU A 127 15.87 8.48 -11.38
N PRO A 128 15.07 9.30 -10.70
CA PRO A 128 14.91 10.72 -11.06
C PRO A 128 16.27 11.42 -11.09
N SER A 129 16.43 12.36 -11.99
CA SER A 129 17.63 13.20 -11.99
C SER A 129 17.71 14.05 -10.73
N SER A 130 18.90 14.49 -10.37
CA SER A 130 19.10 15.39 -9.22
C SER A 130 18.29 16.69 -9.34
N THR A 131 18.06 17.16 -10.55
CA THR A 131 17.24 18.35 -10.84
C THR A 131 15.75 18.12 -10.67
N ASP A 132 15.31 16.86 -10.76
CA ASP A 132 13.90 16.48 -10.65
C ASP A 132 13.55 15.84 -9.30
N ALA A 133 14.54 15.51 -8.48
CA ALA A 133 14.33 14.79 -7.22
C ALA A 133 13.28 15.47 -6.31
N GLY A 134 13.24 16.79 -6.28
CA GLY A 134 12.24 17.54 -5.51
C GLY A 134 10.79 17.35 -5.96
N LYS A 135 10.57 16.82 -7.17
CA LYS A 135 9.24 16.52 -7.73
C LYS A 135 8.71 15.14 -7.32
N TYR A 136 9.52 14.35 -6.62
CA TYR A 136 9.19 12.99 -6.24
C TYR A 136 9.14 12.84 -4.73
N PHE A 137 8.43 11.82 -4.29
CA PHE A 137 8.47 11.29 -2.93
C PHE A 137 8.74 9.78 -2.97
N TYR A 138 9.21 9.24 -1.85
CA TYR A 138 9.62 7.85 -1.75
C TYR A 138 8.71 7.04 -0.85
N LEU A 139 8.32 5.85 -1.32
CA LEU A 139 7.62 4.86 -0.53
C LEU A 139 8.51 3.61 -0.36
N PRO A 140 8.90 3.25 0.85
CA PRO A 140 9.70 2.06 1.10
C PRO A 140 8.92 0.77 0.85
N ALA A 141 9.61 -0.28 0.43
CA ALA A 141 9.06 -1.61 0.25
C ALA A 141 8.87 -2.33 1.60
N LEU A 142 7.94 -1.85 2.41
CA LEU A 142 7.72 -2.27 3.80
C LEU A 142 7.16 -3.68 3.96
N GLY A 143 6.79 -4.35 2.85
CA GLY A 143 6.09 -5.61 2.94
C GLY A 143 4.69 -5.43 3.53
N TYR A 144 4.17 -6.49 4.12
CA TYR A 144 2.88 -6.47 4.82
C TYR A 144 2.82 -7.53 5.91
N TYR A 145 1.91 -7.36 6.85
CA TYR A 145 1.60 -8.37 7.84
C TYR A 145 0.51 -9.32 7.34
N TYR A 146 0.83 -10.61 7.39
CA TYR A 146 -0.12 -11.67 7.11
C TYR A 146 -0.06 -12.69 8.24
N SER A 147 -1.19 -12.96 8.86
CA SER A 147 -1.26 -13.86 10.01
C SER A 147 -0.24 -13.55 11.11
N GLY A 148 0.06 -12.27 11.33
CA GLY A 148 1.00 -11.81 12.35
C GLY A 148 2.47 -11.81 11.94
N TYR A 149 2.80 -12.25 10.74
CA TYR A 149 4.17 -12.27 10.22
C TYR A 149 4.41 -11.16 9.21
N LEU A 150 5.53 -10.46 9.34
CA LEU A 150 5.99 -9.51 8.33
C LEU A 150 6.54 -10.28 7.13
N LYS A 151 5.96 -10.04 5.95
CA LYS A 151 6.33 -10.70 4.70
C LYS A 151 6.79 -9.69 3.66
N HIS A 152 7.72 -10.10 2.79
CA HIS A 152 8.17 -9.38 1.61
C HIS A 152 8.82 -8.00 1.87
N CYS A 153 9.32 -7.77 3.07
CA CYS A 153 10.03 -6.55 3.43
C CYS A 153 11.27 -6.38 2.54
N GLY A 154 11.48 -5.19 1.97
CA GLY A 154 12.54 -4.92 1.00
C GLY A 154 12.25 -5.37 -0.44
N MET A 155 11.16 -6.10 -0.66
CA MET A 155 10.80 -6.65 -1.98
C MET A 155 9.52 -6.05 -2.54
N TYR A 156 8.52 -5.82 -1.68
CA TYR A 156 7.20 -5.30 -2.05
C TYR A 156 6.76 -4.19 -1.10
N GLY A 157 6.15 -3.15 -1.65
CA GLY A 157 5.35 -2.20 -0.89
C GLY A 157 3.87 -2.57 -0.99
N TYR A 158 3.13 -2.46 0.14
CA TYR A 158 1.68 -2.66 0.20
C TYR A 158 1.06 -1.52 1.01
N TYR A 159 0.18 -0.76 0.36
CA TYR A 159 -0.41 0.44 0.92
C TYR A 159 -1.93 0.42 0.74
N TRP A 160 -2.67 0.66 1.84
CA TRP A 160 -4.12 0.76 1.78
C TRP A 160 -4.59 2.02 1.05
N SER A 161 -5.69 1.90 0.34
CA SER A 161 -6.54 3.03 -0.03
C SER A 161 -7.67 3.22 0.99
N SER A 162 -8.42 4.30 0.87
CA SER A 162 -9.66 4.50 1.63
C SER A 162 -10.88 3.82 1.00
N SER A 163 -10.74 3.20 -0.18
CA SER A 163 -11.86 2.64 -0.94
C SER A 163 -12.09 1.17 -0.64
N ALA A 164 -13.34 0.80 -0.33
CA ALA A 164 -13.77 -0.59 -0.28
C ALA A 164 -13.76 -1.21 -1.69
N TYR A 165 -13.55 -2.51 -1.76
CA TYR A 165 -13.73 -3.22 -3.01
C TYR A 165 -15.23 -3.51 -3.23
N PRO A 166 -15.82 -3.09 -4.37
CA PRO A 166 -17.28 -3.11 -4.50
C PRO A 166 -17.90 -4.49 -4.75
N LYS A 167 -17.08 -5.49 -5.05
CA LYS A 167 -17.58 -6.84 -5.41
C LYS A 167 -17.62 -7.82 -4.25
N ASP A 168 -17.04 -7.48 -3.10
CA ASP A 168 -17.12 -8.30 -1.90
C ASP A 168 -16.85 -7.50 -0.62
N MET A 169 -17.25 -8.05 0.52
CA MET A 169 -17.18 -7.39 1.81
C MET A 169 -15.86 -7.63 2.56
N ILE A 170 -15.04 -8.55 2.12
CA ILE A 170 -13.81 -8.92 2.82
C ILE A 170 -12.57 -8.23 2.28
N ASN A 171 -12.70 -7.57 1.14
CA ASN A 171 -11.62 -6.88 0.46
C ASN A 171 -11.78 -5.36 0.47
N ALA A 172 -10.65 -4.69 0.34
CA ALA A 172 -10.55 -3.26 0.09
C ALA A 172 -9.50 -3.02 -1.00
N TYR A 173 -9.45 -1.82 -1.55
CA TYR A 173 -8.42 -1.49 -2.51
C TYR A 173 -7.07 -1.19 -1.84
N GLY A 174 -6.01 -1.57 -2.52
CA GLY A 174 -4.65 -1.23 -2.17
C GLY A 174 -3.77 -1.03 -3.39
N LEU A 175 -2.66 -0.35 -3.16
CA LEU A 175 -1.57 -0.24 -4.11
C LEU A 175 -0.45 -1.16 -3.64
N SER A 176 0.07 -1.99 -4.54
CA SER A 176 1.31 -2.71 -4.29
C SER A 176 2.32 -2.47 -5.39
N PHE A 177 3.58 -2.57 -5.06
CA PHE A 177 4.66 -2.45 -6.03
C PHE A 177 5.84 -3.36 -5.70
N SER A 178 6.61 -3.65 -6.73
CA SER A 178 7.88 -4.37 -6.69
C SER A 178 8.87 -3.76 -7.69
N SER A 179 10.03 -4.36 -7.83
CA SER A 179 11.03 -3.95 -8.84
C SER A 179 10.58 -4.13 -10.30
N THR A 180 9.44 -4.74 -10.55
CA THR A 180 8.97 -5.08 -11.90
C THR A 180 7.64 -4.45 -12.27
N SER A 181 6.78 -4.19 -11.30
CA SER A 181 5.42 -3.71 -11.57
C SER A 181 4.83 -2.99 -10.37
N ILE A 182 3.83 -2.18 -10.66
CA ILE A 182 2.93 -1.58 -9.67
C ILE A 182 1.51 -2.01 -10.00
N LEU A 183 0.74 -2.33 -8.98
CA LEU A 183 -0.65 -2.78 -9.08
C LEU A 183 -1.56 -1.91 -8.22
N VAL A 184 -2.73 -1.61 -8.77
CA VAL A 184 -3.88 -1.12 -7.99
C VAL A 184 -4.97 -2.17 -8.14
N TYR A 185 -5.38 -2.76 -7.03
CA TYR A 185 -6.26 -3.92 -7.05
C TYR A 185 -7.04 -4.06 -5.74
N GLY A 186 -8.14 -4.79 -5.79
CA GLY A 186 -8.99 -5.01 -4.61
C GLY A 186 -9.31 -6.48 -4.35
N ASN A 187 -9.32 -7.31 -5.37
CA ASN A 187 -9.84 -8.69 -5.30
C ASN A 187 -9.08 -9.68 -4.40
N THR A 188 -7.92 -9.30 -3.89
CA THR A 188 -7.11 -10.10 -2.95
C THR A 188 -6.50 -9.27 -1.82
N CYS A 189 -6.95 -8.02 -1.67
CA CYS A 189 -6.53 -7.16 -0.58
C CYS A 189 -7.47 -7.35 0.62
N PHE A 190 -7.27 -8.46 1.33
CA PHE A 190 -8.10 -8.78 2.49
C PHE A 190 -7.95 -7.74 3.59
N ARG A 191 -9.06 -7.22 4.11
CA ARG A 191 -9.11 -6.18 5.15
C ARG A 191 -8.39 -6.56 6.45
N TYR A 192 -8.17 -7.84 6.69
CA TYR A 192 -7.40 -8.33 7.82
C TYR A 192 -5.88 -8.35 7.59
N ASN A 193 -5.40 -8.06 6.37
CA ASN A 193 -3.98 -7.90 6.10
C ASN A 193 -3.45 -6.59 6.69
N GLY A 194 -2.23 -6.62 7.19
CA GLY A 194 -1.57 -5.43 7.70
C GLY A 194 -0.79 -4.68 6.62
N PHE A 195 -1.48 -3.99 5.72
CA PHE A 195 -0.83 -3.08 4.77
C PHE A 195 -0.49 -1.76 5.45
N ARG A 196 0.46 -1.04 4.88
CA ARG A 196 0.86 0.26 5.39
C ARG A 196 -0.27 1.28 5.20
N VAL A 197 -0.51 2.03 6.27
CA VAL A 197 -1.34 3.23 6.27
C VAL A 197 -0.40 4.44 6.30
N LYS A 198 -0.32 5.15 5.20
CA LYS A 198 0.50 6.36 5.08
C LYS A 198 -0.12 7.24 4.01
N ALA A 199 -0.28 8.51 4.30
CA ALA A 199 -0.55 9.50 3.27
C ALA A 199 0.61 9.50 2.27
N PHE A 200 0.30 9.63 0.99
CA PHE A 200 1.29 9.88 -0.05
C PHE A 200 1.66 11.36 0.03
N GLU A 201 2.94 11.65 -0.02
CA GLU A 201 3.55 12.98 0.13
C GLU A 201 3.59 13.55 1.56
#